data_264844c83575bbfd212aeaa0f023e8be
#
_entry.id   264844c83575bbfd212aeaa0f023e8be
#
_cell.length_a   1.000
_cell.length_b   1.000
_cell.length_c   1.000
_cell.angle_alpha   90.00
_cell.angle_beta   90.00
_cell.angle_gamma   90.00
#
_symmetry.space_group_name_H-M   'P 1'
#
loop_
_entity.id
_entity.type
_entity.pdbx_description
1 polymer ?
#
loop_
_entity_poly.entity_id
_entity_poly.type
_entity_poly.pdbx_seq_one_letter_code
_entity_poly.pdbx_strand_id
1 'polypeptide(L)'
;MNSVELISSFSDFAREKNIDKPTMIAVLEEVFRTMIRKKFGADENFNVIINAESGDLEMWRSREIVDDNSEDIWDFDKIPLSEAKLIEPDFEIGEEVAELVKLEDFGRRVVQTARQTLIQKIKDIEKEGLYEKYKDLVGELVTSEVYQILGRELILLDSEDNELVLPKTEMISKDRFKKGETIKAIIHKVEMANGTPRIILSRVSPVFLERLFEQEIPEIYDGTITIRKIVREPGERAKVAVESYDDRIDPVGACVGMKGSRIQPVVRELENENIDVIQWTENLPLLISRALSPAKVSTIQIDEDRKRVSVFLKPDQVSLAIGRGGLNIKLASKLVGYEIDVFRDIEGEVEEEDVDLMEFTDEIEEWILLEFKKIGLDTAKSVLAISKEDLVRRTELEEETVEEVVQILSNEFE
;
A
#
# COMPACT_ATOMS: atom_id res chain seq x y z
N MET A 1 -14.62 -12.86 -49.15
CA MET A 1 -13.52 -12.19 -48.44
C MET A 1 -12.31 -13.06 -48.74
N ASN A 2 -11.33 -12.50 -49.40
CA ASN A 2 -10.13 -13.22 -49.85
C ASN A 2 -9.17 -13.39 -48.67
N SER A 3 -8.32 -14.41 -48.65
CA SER A 3 -7.28 -14.64 -47.65
C SER A 3 -6.39 -13.41 -47.45
N VAL A 4 -6.03 -12.76 -48.53
CA VAL A 4 -5.23 -11.51 -48.54
C VAL A 4 -5.93 -10.38 -47.79
N GLU A 5 -7.23 -10.16 -47.97
CA GLU A 5 -8.00 -9.14 -47.27
C GLU A 5 -8.09 -9.41 -45.75
N LEU A 6 -8.20 -10.67 -45.36
CA LEU A 6 -8.28 -11.08 -43.98
C LEU A 6 -6.93 -10.84 -43.24
N ILE A 7 -5.84 -11.27 -43.87
CA ILE A 7 -4.48 -11.16 -43.32
C ILE A 7 -4.02 -9.69 -43.30
N SER A 8 -4.26 -8.91 -44.37
CA SER A 8 -3.88 -7.51 -44.41
C SER A 8 -4.65 -6.68 -43.36
N SER A 9 -5.97 -6.88 -43.28
CA SER A 9 -6.76 -6.22 -42.23
C SER A 9 -6.27 -6.57 -40.80
N PHE A 10 -5.82 -7.82 -40.63
CA PHE A 10 -5.27 -8.27 -39.37
C PHE A 10 -3.88 -7.68 -39.10
N SER A 11 -3.02 -7.62 -40.10
CA SER A 11 -1.68 -7.02 -40.02
C SER A 11 -1.76 -5.52 -39.69
N ASP A 12 -2.70 -4.80 -40.32
CA ASP A 12 -2.92 -3.38 -40.06
C ASP A 12 -3.41 -3.16 -38.63
N PHE A 13 -4.34 -3.98 -38.16
CA PHE A 13 -4.85 -3.92 -36.79
C PHE A 13 -3.79 -4.30 -35.75
N ALA A 14 -2.97 -5.35 -36.01
CA ALA A 14 -1.89 -5.73 -35.11
C ALA A 14 -0.81 -4.63 -35.02
N ARG A 15 -0.54 -3.92 -36.12
CA ARG A 15 0.38 -2.77 -36.15
C ARG A 15 -0.18 -1.59 -35.36
N GLU A 16 -1.46 -1.27 -35.49
CA GLU A 16 -2.14 -0.24 -34.69
C GLU A 16 -2.04 -0.51 -33.20
N LYS A 17 -2.04 -1.78 -32.80
CA LYS A 17 -1.97 -2.25 -31.42
C LYS A 17 -0.58 -2.59 -30.93
N ASN A 18 0.48 -2.26 -31.69
CA ASN A 18 1.88 -2.55 -31.35
C ASN A 18 2.18 -4.04 -31.06
N ILE A 19 1.45 -4.96 -31.68
CA ILE A 19 1.74 -6.40 -31.56
C ILE A 19 2.91 -6.73 -32.48
N ASP A 20 3.93 -7.42 -31.96
CA ASP A 20 5.08 -7.83 -32.73
C ASP A 20 4.73 -8.88 -33.79
N LYS A 21 5.49 -8.89 -34.90
CA LYS A 21 5.25 -9.80 -36.05
C LYS A 21 5.26 -11.28 -35.68
N PRO A 22 6.22 -11.79 -34.86
CA PRO A 22 6.21 -13.19 -34.45
C PRO A 22 4.94 -13.62 -33.74
N THR A 23 4.48 -12.81 -32.75
CA THR A 23 3.24 -13.06 -32.01
C THR A 23 2.03 -13.05 -32.95
N MET A 24 1.98 -12.09 -33.88
CA MET A 24 0.92 -12.03 -34.89
C MET A 24 0.86 -13.29 -35.76
N ILE A 25 1.99 -13.77 -36.23
CA ILE A 25 2.07 -15.01 -37.08
C ILE A 25 1.60 -16.21 -36.28
N ALA A 26 2.06 -16.35 -35.01
CA ALA A 26 1.66 -17.45 -34.15
C ALA A 26 0.13 -17.48 -33.89
N VAL A 27 -0.49 -16.31 -33.67
CA VAL A 27 -1.95 -16.21 -33.54
C VAL A 27 -2.70 -16.60 -34.79
N LEU A 28 -2.24 -16.13 -35.94
CA LEU A 28 -2.82 -16.50 -37.23
C LEU A 28 -2.73 -18.01 -37.46
N GLU A 29 -1.56 -18.58 -37.22
CA GLU A 29 -1.31 -20.03 -37.37
C GLU A 29 -2.25 -20.84 -36.47
N GLU A 30 -2.38 -20.49 -35.20
CA GLU A 30 -3.28 -21.15 -34.24
C GLU A 30 -4.74 -21.11 -34.70
N VAL A 31 -5.18 -19.97 -35.23
CA VAL A 31 -6.56 -19.83 -35.70
C VAL A 31 -6.79 -20.68 -36.97
N PHE A 32 -5.86 -20.69 -37.91
CA PHE A 32 -5.98 -21.52 -39.09
C PHE A 32 -5.91 -23.01 -38.75
N ARG A 33 -5.04 -23.45 -37.86
CA ARG A 33 -5.03 -24.81 -37.30
C ARG A 33 -6.36 -25.18 -36.63
N THR A 34 -6.98 -24.26 -35.90
CA THR A 34 -8.30 -24.47 -35.33
C THR A 34 -9.40 -24.61 -36.39
N MET A 35 -9.31 -23.86 -37.48
CA MET A 35 -10.21 -24.04 -38.65
C MET A 35 -10.04 -25.40 -39.30
N ILE A 36 -8.80 -25.84 -39.51
CA ILE A 36 -8.45 -27.14 -40.09
C ILE A 36 -9.03 -28.26 -39.21
N ARG A 37 -8.78 -28.24 -37.91
CA ARG A 37 -9.34 -29.24 -36.96
C ARG A 37 -10.87 -29.29 -37.00
N LYS A 38 -11.55 -28.17 -37.13
CA LYS A 38 -13.02 -28.14 -37.23
C LYS A 38 -13.56 -28.74 -38.51
N LYS A 39 -12.83 -28.64 -39.64
CA LYS A 39 -13.26 -29.14 -40.91
C LYS A 39 -12.84 -30.58 -41.13
N PHE A 40 -11.60 -30.93 -40.78
CA PHE A 40 -10.97 -32.19 -41.15
C PHE A 40 -10.84 -33.17 -39.97
N GLY A 41 -11.09 -32.71 -38.74
CA GLY A 41 -10.99 -33.51 -37.53
C GLY A 41 -9.63 -33.49 -36.84
N ALA A 42 -8.56 -33.25 -37.61
CA ALA A 42 -7.18 -33.15 -37.11
C ALA A 42 -6.39 -32.11 -37.92
N ASP A 43 -5.22 -31.68 -37.45
CA ASP A 43 -4.34 -30.70 -38.09
C ASP A 43 -2.87 -31.14 -38.15
N GLU A 44 -2.57 -32.37 -37.71
CA GLU A 44 -1.21 -32.89 -37.60
C GLU A 44 -0.52 -33.03 -38.97
N ASN A 45 -1.29 -33.37 -40.01
CA ASN A 45 -0.84 -33.52 -41.39
C ASN A 45 -1.00 -32.24 -42.23
N PHE A 46 -1.15 -31.07 -41.55
CA PHE A 46 -1.24 -29.79 -42.25
C PHE A 46 -0.04 -28.90 -41.95
N ASN A 47 0.51 -28.29 -43.00
CA ASN A 47 1.51 -27.23 -42.90
C ASN A 47 0.86 -25.90 -43.28
N VAL A 48 0.89 -24.92 -42.33
CA VAL A 48 0.32 -23.59 -42.51
C VAL A 48 1.48 -22.60 -42.64
N ILE A 49 1.60 -21.96 -43.79
CA ILE A 49 2.65 -20.97 -44.09
C ILE A 49 1.98 -19.62 -44.27
N ILE A 50 2.41 -18.65 -43.46
CA ILE A 50 1.85 -17.30 -43.43
C ILE A 50 2.94 -16.29 -43.72
N ASN A 51 2.78 -15.50 -44.79
CA ASN A 51 3.59 -14.33 -45.03
C ASN A 51 2.87 -13.07 -44.60
N ALA A 52 3.28 -12.52 -43.44
CA ALA A 52 2.66 -11.34 -42.88
C ALA A 52 2.90 -10.04 -43.65
N GLU A 53 3.86 -10.02 -44.61
CA GLU A 53 4.18 -8.82 -45.40
C GLU A 53 3.34 -8.76 -46.67
N SER A 54 3.22 -9.90 -47.39
CA SER A 54 2.42 -9.99 -48.60
C SER A 54 0.95 -10.33 -48.36
N GLY A 55 0.61 -10.82 -47.14
CA GLY A 55 -0.72 -11.32 -46.84
C GLY A 55 -1.03 -12.69 -47.45
N ASP A 56 0.00 -13.43 -47.86
CA ASP A 56 -0.17 -14.74 -48.44
C ASP A 56 -0.34 -15.80 -47.36
N LEU A 57 -1.29 -16.71 -47.63
CA LEU A 57 -1.59 -17.86 -46.78
C LEU A 57 -1.56 -19.10 -47.66
N GLU A 58 -0.73 -20.04 -47.31
CA GLU A 58 -0.70 -21.37 -47.90
C GLU A 58 -0.97 -22.41 -46.81
N MET A 59 -1.91 -23.30 -47.08
CA MET A 59 -2.24 -24.42 -46.21
C MET A 59 -2.04 -25.70 -47.04
N TRP A 60 -1.03 -26.47 -46.69
CA TRP A 60 -0.70 -27.71 -47.37
C TRP A 60 -1.13 -28.88 -46.51
N ARG A 61 -1.91 -29.81 -47.11
CA ARG A 61 -2.30 -31.08 -46.49
C ARG A 61 -1.42 -32.18 -47.01
N SER A 62 -0.65 -32.84 -46.17
CA SER A 62 0.13 -34.04 -46.52
C SER A 62 -0.69 -35.28 -46.25
N ARG A 63 -0.75 -36.20 -47.25
CA ARG A 63 -1.41 -37.51 -47.13
C ARG A 63 -0.52 -38.58 -47.73
N GLU A 64 -0.43 -39.75 -47.05
CA GLU A 64 0.30 -40.90 -47.55
C GLU A 64 -0.57 -41.69 -48.51
N ILE A 65 0.02 -42.11 -49.63
CA ILE A 65 -0.68 -42.85 -50.67
C ILE A 65 -0.77 -44.33 -50.27
N VAL A 66 -1.99 -44.83 -50.19
CA VAL A 66 -2.27 -46.24 -49.88
C VAL A 66 -2.95 -46.94 -51.08
N ASP A 67 -2.95 -48.29 -51.07
CA ASP A 67 -3.66 -49.10 -52.09
C ASP A 67 -5.18 -48.83 -51.99
N ASP A 68 -5.87 -48.76 -53.10
CA ASP A 68 -7.30 -48.50 -53.21
C ASP A 68 -8.19 -49.52 -52.45
N ASN A 69 -7.65 -50.65 -52.05
CA ASN A 69 -8.32 -51.69 -51.29
C ASN A 69 -7.85 -51.77 -49.84
N SER A 70 -7.01 -50.81 -49.41
CA SER A 70 -6.54 -50.78 -48.01
C SER A 70 -7.68 -50.44 -47.00
N GLU A 71 -7.67 -51.09 -45.86
CA GLU A 71 -8.62 -50.77 -44.77
C GLU A 71 -8.41 -49.36 -44.24
N ASP A 72 -7.20 -48.81 -44.37
CA ASP A 72 -6.79 -47.49 -43.86
C ASP A 72 -7.19 -46.33 -44.81
N ILE A 73 -7.87 -46.60 -45.91
CA ILE A 73 -8.28 -45.60 -46.93
C ILE A 73 -9.17 -44.48 -46.35
N TRP A 74 -9.82 -44.74 -45.19
CA TRP A 74 -10.69 -43.82 -44.52
C TRP A 74 -9.97 -42.94 -43.45
N ASP A 75 -8.67 -43.19 -43.26
CA ASP A 75 -7.89 -42.35 -42.31
C ASP A 75 -7.68 -40.98 -42.95
N PHE A 76 -7.74 -39.94 -42.09
CA PHE A 76 -7.68 -38.56 -42.55
C PHE A 76 -6.32 -38.17 -43.19
N ASP A 77 -5.26 -38.92 -42.88
CA ASP A 77 -3.88 -38.75 -43.37
C ASP A 77 -3.52 -39.65 -44.55
N LYS A 78 -4.49 -40.44 -45.07
CA LYS A 78 -4.31 -41.33 -46.22
C LYS A 78 -5.07 -40.85 -47.43
N ILE A 79 -4.60 -41.27 -48.61
CA ILE A 79 -5.24 -41.04 -49.93
C ILE A 79 -5.11 -42.28 -50.76
N PRO A 80 -6.19 -42.73 -51.46
CA PRO A 80 -6.10 -43.86 -52.41
C PRO A 80 -5.25 -43.53 -53.63
N LEU A 81 -4.51 -44.49 -54.11
CA LEU A 81 -3.65 -44.33 -55.26
C LEU A 81 -4.40 -43.79 -56.50
N SER A 82 -5.64 -44.21 -56.73
CA SER A 82 -6.50 -43.72 -57.81
C SER A 82 -6.76 -42.22 -57.74
N GLU A 83 -6.93 -41.65 -56.50
CA GLU A 83 -7.08 -40.22 -56.34
C GLU A 83 -5.74 -39.46 -56.38
N ALA A 84 -4.65 -40.03 -55.88
CA ALA A 84 -3.33 -39.43 -55.92
C ALA A 84 -2.85 -39.26 -57.41
N LYS A 85 -3.14 -40.24 -58.29
CA LYS A 85 -2.82 -40.18 -59.73
C LYS A 85 -3.62 -39.14 -60.51
N LEU A 86 -4.72 -38.62 -59.97
CA LEU A 86 -5.40 -37.48 -60.58
C LEU A 86 -4.68 -36.14 -60.31
N ILE A 87 -3.86 -36.10 -59.25
CA ILE A 87 -3.03 -34.93 -58.93
C ILE A 87 -1.73 -34.97 -59.71
N GLU A 88 -1.03 -36.11 -59.72
CA GLU A 88 0.19 -36.32 -60.45
C GLU A 88 0.27 -37.80 -60.86
N PRO A 89 0.39 -38.14 -62.20
CA PRO A 89 0.31 -39.51 -62.72
C PRO A 89 1.42 -40.46 -62.26
N ASP A 90 2.57 -39.87 -61.77
CA ASP A 90 3.78 -40.63 -61.46
C ASP A 90 3.85 -41.09 -59.99
N PHE A 91 2.86 -40.77 -59.16
CA PHE A 91 2.82 -41.14 -57.73
C PHE A 91 2.70 -42.67 -57.57
N GLU A 92 3.46 -43.17 -56.56
CA GLU A 92 3.49 -44.56 -56.13
C GLU A 92 2.96 -44.75 -54.70
N ILE A 93 2.59 -45.97 -54.32
CA ILE A 93 2.12 -46.32 -52.97
C ILE A 93 3.25 -46.12 -51.97
N GLY A 94 2.96 -45.43 -50.84
CA GLY A 94 3.92 -45.10 -49.76
C GLY A 94 4.60 -43.76 -49.97
N GLU A 95 4.31 -43.02 -51.01
CA GLU A 95 4.75 -41.64 -51.18
C GLU A 95 3.76 -40.68 -50.49
N GLU A 96 4.23 -39.46 -50.15
CA GLU A 96 3.41 -38.38 -49.61
C GLU A 96 2.97 -37.41 -50.69
N VAL A 97 1.68 -37.11 -50.73
CA VAL A 97 1.12 -36.08 -51.60
C VAL A 97 0.78 -34.85 -50.78
N ALA A 98 1.24 -33.68 -51.23
CA ALA A 98 0.91 -32.41 -50.64
C ALA A 98 -0.15 -31.67 -51.48
N GLU A 99 -1.29 -31.40 -50.91
CA GLU A 99 -2.39 -30.71 -51.57
C GLU A 99 -2.57 -29.30 -51.00
N LEU A 100 -2.71 -28.30 -51.85
CA LEU A 100 -3.01 -26.93 -51.43
C LEU A 100 -4.50 -26.81 -51.10
N VAL A 101 -4.81 -26.55 -49.86
CA VAL A 101 -6.16 -26.31 -49.35
C VAL A 101 -6.46 -24.81 -49.36
N LYS A 102 -7.49 -24.42 -50.09
CA LYS A 102 -7.89 -23.01 -50.20
C LYS A 102 -8.83 -22.60 -49.11
N LEU A 103 -8.77 -21.31 -48.66
CA LEU A 103 -9.66 -20.77 -47.63
C LEU A 103 -11.15 -20.89 -48.02
N GLU A 104 -11.45 -20.85 -49.33
CA GLU A 104 -12.81 -20.98 -49.87
C GLU A 104 -13.42 -22.37 -49.57
N ASP A 105 -12.59 -23.39 -49.43
CA ASP A 105 -12.99 -24.76 -49.13
C ASP A 105 -13.58 -24.92 -47.71
N PHE A 106 -13.28 -24.02 -46.80
CA PHE A 106 -13.78 -24.06 -45.39
C PHE A 106 -15.24 -23.62 -45.27
N GLY A 107 -15.76 -22.89 -46.24
CA GLY A 107 -17.11 -22.35 -46.19
C GLY A 107 -17.24 -21.10 -45.32
N ARG A 108 -18.26 -20.29 -45.62
CA ARG A 108 -18.44 -18.95 -45.02
C ARG A 108 -18.53 -18.94 -43.50
N ARG A 109 -19.17 -19.94 -42.90
CA ARG A 109 -19.34 -19.99 -41.42
C ARG A 109 -18.01 -20.17 -40.71
N VAL A 110 -17.15 -21.04 -41.19
CA VAL A 110 -15.83 -21.32 -40.57
C VAL A 110 -14.93 -20.11 -40.70
N VAL A 111 -14.90 -19.45 -41.85
CA VAL A 111 -14.15 -18.20 -42.06
C VAL A 111 -14.63 -17.08 -41.14
N GLN A 112 -15.95 -16.93 -40.96
CA GLN A 112 -16.50 -15.92 -40.02
C GLN A 112 -16.15 -16.24 -38.57
N THR A 113 -16.19 -17.50 -38.15
CA THR A 113 -15.76 -17.93 -36.83
C THR A 113 -14.28 -17.64 -36.62
N ALA A 114 -13.42 -17.92 -37.62
CA ALA A 114 -11.99 -17.59 -37.55
C ALA A 114 -11.74 -16.10 -37.32
N ARG A 115 -12.45 -15.23 -38.04
CA ARG A 115 -12.36 -13.79 -37.87
C ARG A 115 -12.72 -13.37 -36.41
N GLN A 116 -13.79 -13.94 -35.87
CA GLN A 116 -14.20 -13.66 -34.47
C GLN A 116 -13.14 -14.17 -33.48
N THR A 117 -12.58 -15.35 -33.70
CA THR A 117 -11.52 -15.92 -32.86
C THR A 117 -10.26 -15.05 -32.92
N LEU A 118 -9.87 -14.56 -34.10
CA LEU A 118 -8.75 -13.63 -34.25
C LEU A 118 -8.95 -12.35 -33.46
N ILE A 119 -10.11 -11.71 -33.58
CA ILE A 119 -10.43 -10.50 -32.80
C ILE A 119 -10.37 -10.78 -31.30
N GLN A 120 -10.85 -11.94 -30.86
CA GLN A 120 -10.80 -12.31 -29.45
C GLN A 120 -9.36 -12.54 -28.99
N LYS A 121 -8.55 -13.27 -29.74
CA LYS A 121 -7.13 -13.51 -29.41
C LYS A 121 -6.33 -12.22 -29.29
N ILE A 122 -6.55 -11.26 -30.19
CA ILE A 122 -5.90 -9.94 -30.06
C ILE A 122 -6.29 -9.24 -28.77
N LYS A 123 -7.59 -9.20 -28.45
CA LYS A 123 -8.05 -8.60 -27.19
C LYS A 123 -7.44 -9.28 -25.98
N ASP A 124 -7.22 -10.59 -26.04
CA ASP A 124 -6.60 -11.32 -24.93
C ASP A 124 -5.10 -10.95 -24.80
N ILE A 125 -4.38 -10.79 -25.93
CA ILE A 125 -2.99 -10.31 -25.95
C ILE A 125 -2.89 -8.86 -25.44
N GLU A 126 -3.79 -7.97 -25.87
CA GLU A 126 -3.83 -6.59 -25.36
C GLU A 126 -4.02 -6.56 -23.83
N LYS A 127 -4.94 -7.39 -23.32
CA LYS A 127 -5.19 -7.50 -21.89
C LYS A 127 -3.99 -8.04 -21.13
N GLU A 128 -3.31 -9.04 -21.67
CA GLU A 128 -2.11 -9.62 -21.08
C GLU A 128 -0.96 -8.60 -21.06
N GLY A 129 -0.74 -7.91 -22.17
CA GLY A 129 0.23 -6.83 -22.28
C GLY A 129 -0.06 -5.68 -21.29
N LEU A 130 -1.33 -5.29 -21.15
CA LEU A 130 -1.77 -4.29 -20.17
C LEU A 130 -1.51 -4.77 -18.73
N TYR A 131 -1.82 -6.02 -18.44
CA TYR A 131 -1.57 -6.62 -17.12
C TYR A 131 -0.08 -6.58 -16.75
N GLU A 132 0.80 -7.07 -17.63
CA GLU A 132 2.25 -7.08 -17.38
C GLU A 132 2.81 -5.65 -17.26
N LYS A 133 2.40 -4.72 -18.13
CA LYS A 133 2.79 -3.31 -18.05
C LYS A 133 2.51 -2.70 -16.68
N TYR A 134 1.29 -2.85 -16.18
CA TYR A 134 0.91 -2.24 -14.90
C TYR A 134 1.37 -3.02 -13.68
N LYS A 135 1.63 -4.31 -13.83
CA LYS A 135 2.23 -5.14 -12.76
C LYS A 135 3.63 -4.65 -12.39
N ASP A 136 4.43 -4.27 -13.39
CA ASP A 136 5.76 -3.71 -13.19
C ASP A 136 5.73 -2.30 -12.59
N LEU A 137 4.60 -1.59 -12.73
CA LEU A 137 4.38 -0.26 -12.20
C LEU A 137 3.72 -0.25 -10.81
N VAL A 138 3.52 -1.41 -10.16
CA VAL A 138 2.96 -1.47 -8.81
C VAL A 138 3.84 -0.70 -7.83
N GLY A 139 3.22 0.21 -7.08
CA GLY A 139 3.90 1.13 -6.17
C GLY A 139 4.29 2.47 -6.80
N GLU A 140 4.18 2.63 -8.11
CA GLU A 140 4.48 3.90 -8.78
C GLU A 140 3.30 4.88 -8.71
N LEU A 141 3.65 6.17 -8.70
CA LEU A 141 2.69 7.27 -8.71
C LEU A 141 2.11 7.45 -10.12
N VAL A 142 0.81 7.49 -10.23
CA VAL A 142 0.08 7.77 -11.47
C VAL A 142 -0.83 8.99 -11.30
N THR A 143 -0.88 9.80 -12.35
CA THR A 143 -1.81 10.93 -12.47
C THR A 143 -2.87 10.58 -13.49
N SER A 144 -4.15 10.62 -13.11
CA SER A 144 -5.27 10.15 -13.92
C SER A 144 -6.47 11.06 -13.79
N GLU A 145 -7.29 11.13 -14.83
CA GLU A 145 -8.52 11.92 -14.85
C GLU A 145 -9.74 11.09 -14.43
N VAL A 146 -10.61 11.65 -13.61
CA VAL A 146 -11.86 11.00 -13.17
C VAL A 146 -12.84 10.95 -14.35
N TYR A 147 -13.02 9.77 -14.92
CA TYR A 147 -13.95 9.51 -16.01
C TYR A 147 -15.36 9.29 -15.52
N GLN A 148 -15.53 8.44 -14.49
CA GLN A 148 -16.86 8.11 -13.97
C GLN A 148 -16.82 7.84 -12.45
N ILE A 149 -17.85 8.29 -11.75
CA ILE A 149 -18.03 8.07 -10.30
C ILE A 149 -19.16 7.06 -10.12
N LEU A 150 -18.81 5.89 -9.60
CA LEU A 150 -19.74 4.81 -9.29
C LEU A 150 -20.03 4.76 -7.78
N GLY A 151 -21.03 4.00 -7.40
CA GLY A 151 -21.43 3.88 -5.98
C GLY A 151 -20.33 3.41 -5.04
N ARG A 152 -19.43 2.51 -5.49
CA ARG A 152 -18.37 1.90 -4.68
C ARG A 152 -16.95 2.24 -5.11
N GLU A 153 -16.77 2.83 -6.28
CA GLU A 153 -15.47 3.08 -6.89
C GLU A 153 -15.50 4.24 -7.87
N LEU A 154 -14.36 4.79 -8.18
CA LEU A 154 -14.15 5.74 -9.26
C LEU A 154 -13.41 5.03 -10.38
N ILE A 155 -13.85 5.31 -11.62
CA ILE A 155 -13.12 4.91 -12.83
C ILE A 155 -12.35 6.13 -13.30
N LEU A 156 -11.06 5.94 -13.53
CA LEU A 156 -10.14 6.95 -13.99
C LEU A 156 -9.54 6.53 -15.32
N LEU A 157 -9.08 7.50 -16.10
CA LEU A 157 -8.32 7.27 -17.31
C LEU A 157 -6.91 7.83 -17.12
N ASP A 158 -5.92 7.06 -17.55
CA ASP A 158 -4.55 7.54 -17.65
C ASP A 158 -4.31 8.31 -18.96
N SER A 159 -3.05 8.67 -19.25
CA SER A 159 -2.68 9.39 -20.47
C SER A 159 -2.84 8.59 -21.77
N GLU A 160 -3.06 7.28 -21.67
CA GLU A 160 -3.26 6.37 -22.80
C GLU A 160 -4.70 5.86 -22.89
N ASP A 161 -5.64 6.48 -22.16
CA ASP A 161 -7.05 6.11 -22.06
C ASP A 161 -7.28 4.71 -21.45
N ASN A 162 -6.32 4.17 -20.67
CA ASN A 162 -6.53 2.93 -19.94
C ASN A 162 -7.38 3.17 -18.69
N GLU A 163 -8.30 2.25 -18.43
CA GLU A 163 -9.17 2.32 -17.26
C GLU A 163 -8.42 1.89 -15.98
N LEU A 164 -8.37 2.79 -15.01
CA LEU A 164 -7.86 2.57 -13.66
C LEU A 164 -9.00 2.68 -12.66
N VAL A 165 -8.95 1.90 -11.60
CA VAL A 165 -10.02 1.82 -10.61
C VAL A 165 -9.53 2.30 -9.26
N LEU A 166 -10.21 3.28 -8.67
CA LEU A 166 -9.98 3.72 -7.29
C LEU A 166 -11.20 3.35 -6.43
N PRO A 167 -11.14 2.24 -5.66
CA PRO A 167 -12.20 1.85 -4.75
C PRO A 167 -12.36 2.90 -3.63
N LYS A 168 -13.58 3.10 -3.12
CA LYS A 168 -13.82 4.01 -1.99
C LYS A 168 -13.07 3.63 -0.72
N THR A 169 -12.74 2.34 -0.52
CA THR A 169 -11.91 1.85 0.56
C THR A 169 -10.45 2.28 0.46
N GLU A 170 -10.00 2.61 -0.76
CA GLU A 170 -8.65 3.07 -1.07
C GLU A 170 -8.56 4.59 -1.23
N MET A 171 -9.67 5.31 -0.96
CA MET A 171 -9.73 6.77 -0.90
C MET A 171 -9.51 7.27 0.53
N ILE A 172 -8.92 8.45 0.66
CA ILE A 172 -8.90 9.16 1.93
C ILE A 172 -10.35 9.55 2.28
N SER A 173 -10.75 9.44 3.53
CA SER A 173 -12.13 9.69 3.96
C SER A 173 -12.66 11.09 3.60
N LYS A 174 -11.74 12.05 3.45
CA LYS A 174 -12.02 13.44 3.09
C LYS A 174 -12.03 13.70 1.58
N ASP A 175 -11.54 12.76 0.76
CA ASP A 175 -11.52 12.91 -0.70
C ASP A 175 -12.91 13.16 -1.26
N ARG A 176 -13.03 14.18 -2.12
CA ARG A 176 -14.28 14.57 -2.82
C ARG A 176 -13.94 14.96 -4.25
N PHE A 177 -13.96 13.99 -5.13
CA PHE A 177 -13.59 14.19 -6.54
C PHE A 177 -14.83 14.41 -7.43
N LYS A 178 -14.61 15.14 -8.51
CA LYS A 178 -15.61 15.39 -9.56
C LYS A 178 -15.15 14.79 -10.88
N LYS A 179 -16.10 14.51 -11.76
CA LYS A 179 -15.78 14.08 -13.12
C LYS A 179 -14.96 15.15 -13.84
N GLY A 180 -13.91 14.73 -14.55
CA GLY A 180 -12.96 15.59 -15.25
C GLY A 180 -11.84 16.15 -14.37
N GLU A 181 -11.81 15.79 -13.09
CA GLU A 181 -10.76 16.23 -12.17
C GLU A 181 -9.55 15.27 -12.26
N THR A 182 -8.35 15.86 -12.28
CA THR A 182 -7.10 15.10 -12.29
C THR A 182 -6.66 14.81 -10.87
N ILE A 183 -6.38 13.56 -10.57
CA ILE A 183 -5.95 13.10 -9.25
C ILE A 183 -4.67 12.29 -9.32
N LYS A 184 -3.94 12.29 -8.23
CA LYS A 184 -2.75 11.46 -8.01
C LYS A 184 -3.10 10.27 -7.11
N ALA A 185 -2.59 9.10 -7.46
CA ALA A 185 -2.67 7.89 -6.65
C ALA A 185 -1.51 6.96 -6.99
N ILE A 186 -1.28 5.93 -6.20
CA ILE A 186 -0.35 4.85 -6.58
C ILE A 186 -1.11 3.68 -7.20
N ILE A 187 -0.43 2.95 -8.06
CA ILE A 187 -0.89 1.63 -8.49
C ILE A 187 -0.67 0.67 -7.32
N HIS A 188 -1.76 0.27 -6.67
CA HIS A 188 -1.71 -0.57 -5.49
C HIS A 188 -1.52 -2.04 -5.83
N LYS A 189 -2.29 -2.51 -6.80
CA LYS A 189 -2.23 -3.88 -7.32
C LYS A 189 -2.91 -4.00 -8.67
N VAL A 190 -2.55 -5.05 -9.42
CA VAL A 190 -3.19 -5.42 -10.67
C VAL A 190 -3.74 -6.83 -10.53
N GLU A 191 -5.00 -7.03 -10.86
CA GLU A 191 -5.71 -8.30 -10.75
C GLU A 191 -6.36 -8.66 -12.07
N MET A 192 -6.39 -9.95 -12.43
CA MET A 192 -7.19 -10.44 -13.53
C MET A 192 -8.60 -10.77 -13.02
N ALA A 193 -9.58 -9.98 -13.43
CA ALA A 193 -10.99 -10.20 -13.11
C ALA A 193 -11.78 -10.57 -14.36
N ASN A 194 -12.31 -11.79 -14.41
CA ASN A 194 -13.06 -12.31 -15.57
C ASN A 194 -12.31 -12.17 -16.91
N GLY A 195 -11.00 -12.43 -16.90
CA GLY A 195 -10.16 -12.30 -18.09
C GLY A 195 -9.91 -10.86 -18.54
N THR A 196 -10.09 -9.88 -17.66
CA THR A 196 -9.75 -8.47 -17.93
C THR A 196 -8.87 -7.95 -16.79
N PRO A 197 -7.74 -7.28 -17.08
CA PRO A 197 -6.90 -6.69 -16.06
C PRO A 197 -7.66 -5.55 -15.38
N ARG A 198 -7.59 -5.52 -14.05
CA ARG A 198 -8.14 -4.47 -13.21
C ARG A 198 -7.02 -3.84 -12.43
N ILE A 199 -6.71 -2.61 -12.75
CA ILE A 199 -5.62 -1.85 -12.13
C ILE A 199 -6.22 -1.06 -10.99
N ILE A 200 -5.83 -1.41 -9.76
CA ILE A 200 -6.41 -0.84 -8.55
C ILE A 200 -5.45 0.20 -7.98
N LEU A 201 -5.96 1.41 -7.84
CA LEU A 201 -5.25 2.54 -7.26
C LEU A 201 -5.50 2.66 -5.76
N SER A 202 -4.58 3.31 -5.04
CA SER A 202 -4.72 3.64 -3.62
C SER A 202 -4.17 5.03 -3.30
N ARG A 203 -4.87 5.73 -2.41
CA ARG A 203 -4.44 6.98 -1.75
C ARG A 203 -4.23 6.79 -0.24
N VAL A 204 -4.63 5.63 0.30
CA VAL A 204 -4.49 5.29 1.73
C VAL A 204 -3.18 4.57 2.06
N SER A 205 -2.55 3.95 1.07
CA SER A 205 -1.29 3.23 1.24
C SER A 205 -0.17 4.15 1.76
N PRO A 206 0.70 3.68 2.68
CA PRO A 206 1.92 4.40 3.06
C PRO A 206 2.83 4.72 1.87
N VAL A 207 2.88 3.87 0.85
CA VAL A 207 3.68 4.07 -0.38
C VAL A 207 3.23 5.33 -1.13
N PHE A 208 1.94 5.70 -1.07
CA PHE A 208 1.48 6.94 -1.68
C PHE A 208 2.17 8.17 -1.07
N LEU A 209 2.27 8.21 0.26
CA LEU A 209 2.99 9.27 0.96
C LEU A 209 4.49 9.25 0.63
N GLU A 210 5.10 8.07 0.54
CA GLU A 210 6.51 7.90 0.15
C GLU A 210 6.78 8.50 -1.24
N ARG A 211 5.99 8.16 -2.24
CA ARG A 211 6.12 8.69 -3.61
C ARG A 211 5.88 10.20 -3.70
N LEU A 212 4.97 10.74 -2.88
CA LEU A 212 4.79 12.19 -2.79
C LEU A 212 6.02 12.89 -2.19
N PHE A 213 6.68 12.28 -1.20
CA PHE A 213 7.93 12.78 -0.64
C PHE A 213 9.06 12.76 -1.68
N GLU A 214 9.20 11.67 -2.43
CA GLU A 214 10.19 11.56 -3.52
C GLU A 214 9.97 12.64 -4.60
N GLN A 215 8.72 12.96 -4.91
CA GLN A 215 8.40 14.00 -5.90
C GLN A 215 8.76 15.41 -5.42
N GLU A 216 8.55 15.71 -4.13
CA GLU A 216 8.69 17.07 -3.59
C GLU A 216 10.06 17.34 -2.95
N ILE A 217 10.83 16.29 -2.61
CA ILE A 217 12.08 16.39 -1.86
C ILE A 217 13.21 15.78 -2.68
N PRO A 218 14.06 16.62 -3.33
CA PRO A 218 15.14 16.13 -4.18
C PRO A 218 16.13 15.20 -3.45
N GLU A 219 16.41 15.46 -2.16
CA GLU A 219 17.35 14.67 -1.37
C GLU A 219 16.82 13.24 -1.08
N ILE A 220 15.51 13.03 -1.17
CA ILE A 220 14.92 11.68 -1.12
C ILE A 220 15.00 11.04 -2.50
N TYR A 221 14.69 11.79 -3.55
CA TYR A 221 14.76 11.30 -4.93
C TYR A 221 16.17 10.83 -5.32
N ASP A 222 17.21 11.55 -4.93
CA ASP A 222 18.61 11.21 -5.21
C ASP A 222 19.22 10.20 -4.22
N GLY A 223 18.45 9.79 -3.19
CA GLY A 223 18.84 8.79 -2.21
C GLY A 223 19.77 9.32 -1.10
N THR A 224 20.03 10.62 -1.00
CA THR A 224 20.82 11.22 0.09
C THR A 224 20.09 11.12 1.42
N ILE A 225 18.76 11.23 1.38
CA ILE A 225 17.87 10.97 2.51
C ILE A 225 17.03 9.73 2.20
N THR A 226 16.95 8.81 3.15
CA THR A 226 16.16 7.59 3.03
C THR A 226 14.99 7.62 4.01
N ILE A 227 13.81 7.25 3.53
CA ILE A 227 12.64 6.98 4.37
C ILE A 227 12.79 5.59 4.96
N ARG A 228 12.96 5.49 6.27
CA ARG A 228 13.09 4.21 6.98
C ARG A 228 11.75 3.57 7.29
N LYS A 229 10.77 4.36 7.66
CA LYS A 229 9.43 3.85 7.98
C LYS A 229 8.38 4.94 7.88
N ILE A 230 7.22 4.57 7.35
CA ILE A 230 6.02 5.40 7.32
C ILE A 230 4.91 4.67 8.07
N VAL A 231 4.25 5.38 8.96
CA VAL A 231 3.00 4.94 9.59
C VAL A 231 1.98 6.06 9.49
N ARG A 232 0.77 5.76 9.05
CA ARG A 232 -0.26 6.78 8.85
C ARG A 232 -1.65 6.28 9.20
N GLU A 233 -2.50 7.23 9.57
CA GLU A 233 -3.94 7.11 9.57
C GLU A 233 -4.44 8.08 8.49
N PRO A 234 -4.86 7.58 7.32
CA PRO A 234 -5.07 8.38 6.11
C PRO A 234 -6.05 9.55 6.32
N GLY A 235 -5.62 10.75 5.92
CA GLY A 235 -6.40 11.99 6.08
C GLY A 235 -6.41 12.58 7.49
N GLU A 236 -5.77 11.94 8.47
CA GLU A 236 -5.70 12.43 9.85
C GLU A 236 -4.25 12.77 10.25
N ARG A 237 -3.38 11.76 10.33
CA ARG A 237 -1.99 11.96 10.75
C ARG A 237 -1.07 10.87 10.21
N ALA A 238 0.17 11.25 9.90
CA ALA A 238 1.27 10.36 9.56
C ALA A 238 2.52 10.68 10.36
N LYS A 239 3.38 9.66 10.55
CA LYS A 239 4.75 9.80 11.03
C LYS A 239 5.69 9.18 10.01
N VAL A 240 6.69 9.94 9.61
CA VAL A 240 7.68 9.57 8.58
C VAL A 240 9.06 9.62 9.23
N ALA A 241 9.68 8.47 9.40
CA ALA A 241 11.03 8.34 9.92
C ALA A 241 12.04 8.41 8.78
N VAL A 242 12.93 9.42 8.82
CA VAL A 242 13.92 9.69 7.79
C VAL A 242 15.33 9.64 8.35
N GLU A 243 16.28 9.26 7.53
CA GLU A 243 17.70 9.20 7.85
C GLU A 243 18.53 9.79 6.69
N SER A 244 19.60 10.50 7.01
CA SER A 244 20.59 10.93 6.02
C SER A 244 21.86 10.13 6.16
N TYR A 245 22.49 9.80 5.04
CA TYR A 245 23.82 9.21 5.00
C TYR A 245 24.95 10.28 5.04
N ASP A 246 24.59 11.55 4.90
CA ASP A 246 25.52 12.66 5.05
C ASP A 246 25.24 13.40 6.37
N ASP A 247 26.19 13.33 7.31
CA ASP A 247 26.09 13.97 8.63
C ASP A 247 25.93 15.50 8.58
N ARG A 248 26.21 16.12 7.44
CA ARG A 248 26.04 17.57 7.22
C ARG A 248 24.63 17.98 6.88
N ILE A 249 23.75 17.00 6.57
CA ILE A 249 22.39 17.25 6.16
C ILE A 249 21.44 16.91 7.32
N ASP A 250 20.67 17.89 7.76
CA ASP A 250 19.53 17.67 8.64
C ASP A 250 18.38 17.06 7.84
N PRO A 251 18.09 15.74 8.00
CA PRO A 251 17.07 15.09 7.20
C PRO A 251 15.66 15.61 7.47
N VAL A 252 15.37 16.07 8.69
CA VAL A 252 14.07 16.62 9.06
C VAL A 252 13.89 18.00 8.44
N GLY A 253 14.89 18.86 8.60
CA GLY A 253 14.88 20.21 8.03
C GLY A 253 14.79 20.21 6.50
N ALA A 254 15.49 19.29 5.83
CA ALA A 254 15.43 19.11 4.38
C ALA A 254 14.04 18.67 3.89
N CYS A 255 13.41 17.73 4.59
CA CYS A 255 12.06 17.26 4.25
C CYS A 255 10.98 18.32 4.51
N VAL A 256 11.07 19.05 5.60
CA VAL A 256 10.08 20.09 5.94
C VAL A 256 10.25 21.32 5.07
N GLY A 257 11.50 21.72 4.84
CA GLY A 257 11.85 22.95 4.13
C GLY A 257 11.57 24.23 4.94
N MET A 258 12.04 25.38 4.44
CA MET A 258 11.84 26.66 5.12
C MET A 258 10.34 26.97 5.29
N LYS A 259 9.89 27.12 6.55
CA LYS A 259 8.47 27.37 6.90
C LYS A 259 7.50 26.34 6.29
N GLY A 260 7.96 25.11 6.09
CA GLY A 260 7.13 24.02 5.55
C GLY A 260 6.97 24.03 4.03
N SER A 261 7.82 24.78 3.29
CA SER A 261 7.64 24.97 1.85
C SER A 261 7.64 23.67 1.04
N ARG A 262 8.36 22.64 1.47
CA ARG A 262 8.44 21.35 0.78
C ARG A 262 7.36 20.35 1.23
N ILE A 263 7.02 20.34 2.52
CA ILE A 263 6.01 19.40 3.04
C ILE A 263 4.58 19.87 2.77
N GLN A 264 4.32 21.17 2.62
CA GLN A 264 2.98 21.72 2.42
C GLN A 264 2.26 21.22 1.15
N PRO A 265 2.92 21.05 -0.02
CA PRO A 265 2.28 20.43 -1.19
C PRO A 265 1.80 19.01 -0.89
N VAL A 266 2.61 18.21 -0.18
CA VAL A 266 2.26 16.84 0.23
C VAL A 266 1.06 16.85 1.18
N VAL A 267 1.08 17.71 2.20
CA VAL A 267 -0.04 17.87 3.15
C VAL A 267 -1.36 18.22 2.44
N ARG A 268 -1.29 19.12 1.44
CA ARG A 268 -2.48 19.50 0.65
C ARG A 268 -3.00 18.35 -0.19
N GLU A 269 -2.12 17.58 -0.85
CA GLU A 269 -2.49 16.42 -1.64
C GLU A 269 -3.20 15.35 -0.79
N LEU A 270 -2.84 15.26 0.49
CA LEU A 270 -3.40 14.31 1.45
C LEU A 270 -4.59 14.86 2.28
N GLU A 271 -5.33 15.84 1.74
CA GLU A 271 -6.50 16.43 2.39
C GLU A 271 -6.20 16.98 3.80
N ASN A 272 -5.07 17.69 3.94
CA ASN A 272 -4.56 18.26 5.17
C ASN A 272 -4.24 17.21 6.26
N GLU A 273 -3.72 16.06 5.88
CA GLU A 273 -3.13 15.08 6.79
C GLU A 273 -1.93 15.69 7.52
N ASN A 274 -1.91 15.60 8.86
CA ASN A 274 -0.83 16.15 9.66
C ASN A 274 0.40 15.21 9.59
N ILE A 275 1.53 15.68 9.09
CA ILE A 275 2.72 14.85 8.87
C ILE A 275 3.82 15.24 9.84
N ASP A 276 4.20 14.30 10.72
CA ASP A 276 5.35 14.43 11.61
C ASP A 276 6.57 13.77 10.96
N VAL A 277 7.58 14.56 10.62
CA VAL A 277 8.87 14.03 10.13
C VAL A 277 9.79 13.83 11.34
N ILE A 278 10.36 12.63 11.44
CA ILE A 278 11.13 12.16 12.59
C ILE A 278 12.50 11.68 12.10
N GLN A 279 13.58 12.16 12.71
CA GLN A 279 14.90 11.63 12.43
C GLN A 279 15.04 10.22 13.01
N TRP A 280 15.30 9.26 12.12
CA TRP A 280 15.55 7.87 12.50
C TRP A 280 16.83 7.73 13.34
N THR A 281 16.85 6.74 14.20
CA THR A 281 18.02 6.32 14.98
C THR A 281 17.83 4.89 15.44
N GLU A 282 18.92 4.16 15.55
CA GLU A 282 18.91 2.80 16.13
C GLU A 282 18.81 2.81 17.66
N ASN A 283 19.10 3.96 18.30
CA ASN A 283 18.88 4.15 19.72
C ASN A 283 17.38 4.19 20.03
N LEU A 284 16.84 3.08 20.52
CA LEU A 284 15.41 2.90 20.75
C LEU A 284 14.80 3.94 21.73
N PRO A 285 15.38 4.24 22.90
CA PRO A 285 14.90 5.31 23.78
C PRO A 285 14.79 6.66 23.05
N LEU A 286 15.79 7.02 22.28
CA LEU A 286 15.80 8.27 21.52
C LEU A 286 14.75 8.27 20.41
N LEU A 287 14.58 7.16 19.71
CA LEU A 287 13.54 7.01 18.70
C LEU A 287 12.13 7.14 19.28
N ILE A 288 11.88 6.52 20.44
CA ILE A 288 10.61 6.63 21.17
C ILE A 288 10.33 8.09 21.56
N SER A 289 11.32 8.77 22.13
CA SER A 289 11.20 10.18 22.51
C SER A 289 10.85 11.06 21.30
N ARG A 290 11.55 10.87 20.16
CA ARG A 290 11.27 11.58 18.91
C ARG A 290 9.89 11.23 18.35
N ALA A 291 9.49 9.96 18.41
CA ALA A 291 8.20 9.50 17.91
C ALA A 291 7.00 10.05 18.69
N LEU A 292 7.17 10.37 19.97
CA LEU A 292 6.13 10.98 20.81
C LEU A 292 6.06 12.50 20.69
N SER A 293 6.98 13.13 19.93
CA SER A 293 6.92 14.58 19.69
C SER A 293 5.49 15.02 19.30
N PRO A 294 5.02 16.19 19.78
CA PRO A 294 5.74 17.26 20.49
C PRO A 294 5.88 17.07 22.02
N ALA A 295 5.42 15.95 22.60
CA ALA A 295 5.56 15.68 24.02
C ALA A 295 7.03 15.49 24.42
N LYS A 296 7.38 16.03 25.60
CA LYS A 296 8.71 15.86 26.19
C LYS A 296 8.66 14.72 27.19
N VAL A 297 9.46 13.68 26.92
CA VAL A 297 9.56 12.49 27.76
C VAL A 297 10.57 12.72 28.86
N SER A 298 10.25 12.38 30.12
CA SER A 298 11.16 12.42 31.26
C SER A 298 11.99 11.15 31.35
N THR A 299 11.33 9.99 31.44
CA THR A 299 11.98 8.68 31.62
C THR A 299 11.33 7.64 30.71
N ILE A 300 12.14 6.68 30.22
CA ILE A 300 11.70 5.56 29.40
C ILE A 300 12.21 4.27 30.02
N GLN A 301 11.31 3.32 30.26
CA GLN A 301 11.61 1.96 30.68
C GLN A 301 11.17 1.00 29.58
N ILE A 302 12.09 0.15 29.13
CA ILE A 302 11.86 -0.78 28.00
C ILE A 302 11.85 -2.21 28.53
N ASP A 303 10.77 -2.93 28.22
CA ASP A 303 10.65 -4.38 28.40
C ASP A 303 10.76 -5.04 27.00
N GLU A 304 11.95 -5.49 26.66
CA GLU A 304 12.23 -6.10 25.35
C GLU A 304 11.52 -7.44 25.17
N ASP A 305 11.35 -8.22 26.25
CA ASP A 305 10.73 -9.54 26.20
C ASP A 305 9.24 -9.45 25.83
N ARG A 306 8.55 -8.43 26.35
CA ARG A 306 7.13 -8.19 26.09
C ARG A 306 6.88 -7.19 24.97
N LYS A 307 7.93 -6.61 24.41
CA LYS A 307 7.84 -5.47 23.45
C LYS A 307 6.96 -4.34 23.97
N ARG A 308 7.13 -3.99 25.22
CA ARG A 308 6.43 -2.90 25.90
C ARG A 308 7.37 -1.81 26.36
N VAL A 309 6.88 -0.60 26.35
CA VAL A 309 7.62 0.58 26.79
C VAL A 309 6.74 1.40 27.72
N SER A 310 7.23 1.64 28.94
CA SER A 310 6.62 2.56 29.88
C SER A 310 7.31 3.93 29.76
N VAL A 311 6.53 4.94 29.41
CA VAL A 311 7.02 6.31 29.21
C VAL A 311 6.44 7.20 30.29
N PHE A 312 7.33 7.85 31.05
CA PHE A 312 6.97 8.77 32.13
C PHE A 312 7.07 10.21 31.63
N LEU A 313 6.03 10.99 31.86
CA LEU A 313 5.92 12.39 31.39
C LEU A 313 5.32 13.27 32.45
N LYS A 314 5.71 14.55 32.46
CA LYS A 314 5.05 15.55 33.30
C LYS A 314 3.55 15.62 32.97
N PRO A 315 2.68 15.95 33.92
CA PRO A 315 1.23 15.96 33.75
C PRO A 315 0.73 16.76 32.55
N ASP A 316 1.37 17.88 32.22
CA ASP A 316 1.07 18.76 31.08
C ASP A 316 1.43 18.12 29.72
N GLN A 317 2.39 17.19 29.70
CA GLN A 317 2.87 16.50 28.49
C GLN A 317 2.04 15.24 28.11
N VAL A 318 1.32 14.66 29.07
CA VAL A 318 0.57 13.40 28.86
C VAL A 318 -0.45 13.53 27.72
N SER A 319 -1.22 14.62 27.71
CA SER A 319 -2.21 14.87 26.67
C SER A 319 -1.59 15.04 25.28
N LEU A 320 -0.38 15.62 25.19
CA LEU A 320 0.37 15.77 23.95
C LEU A 320 0.90 14.42 23.46
N ALA A 321 1.39 13.56 24.35
CA ALA A 321 1.88 12.22 24.02
C ALA A 321 0.76 11.33 23.47
N ILE A 322 -0.40 11.36 24.09
CA ILE A 322 -1.59 10.61 23.64
C ILE A 322 -2.10 11.19 22.32
N GLY A 323 -2.23 12.50 22.24
CA GLY A 323 -2.77 13.21 21.08
C GLY A 323 -4.29 13.04 20.91
N ARG A 324 -4.86 13.74 19.94
CA ARG A 324 -6.30 13.69 19.65
C ARG A 324 -6.71 12.28 19.27
N GLY A 325 -7.69 11.70 19.97
CA GLY A 325 -8.17 10.34 19.71
C GLY A 325 -7.10 9.24 19.89
N GLY A 326 -6.02 9.50 20.63
CA GLY A 326 -4.94 8.54 20.83
C GLY A 326 -4.04 8.33 19.59
N LEU A 327 -4.17 9.16 18.56
CA LEU A 327 -3.46 8.97 17.29
C LEU A 327 -1.95 9.11 17.42
N ASN A 328 -1.46 10.04 18.27
CA ASN A 328 -0.03 10.27 18.41
C ASN A 328 0.66 9.03 19.00
N ILE A 329 0.17 8.51 20.12
CA ILE A 329 0.73 7.31 20.76
C ILE A 329 0.55 6.06 19.90
N LYS A 330 -0.61 5.88 19.25
CA LYS A 330 -0.88 4.74 18.34
C LYS A 330 0.11 4.70 17.18
N LEU A 331 0.37 5.85 16.55
CA LEU A 331 1.33 5.94 15.45
C LEU A 331 2.76 5.80 15.94
N ALA A 332 3.11 6.37 17.12
CA ALA A 332 4.43 6.17 17.71
C ALA A 332 4.69 4.68 18.00
N SER A 333 3.74 3.97 18.62
CA SER A 333 3.83 2.52 18.86
C SER A 333 4.04 1.72 17.57
N LYS A 334 3.27 2.02 16.51
CA LYS A 334 3.46 1.38 15.19
C LYS A 334 4.82 1.70 14.57
N LEU A 335 5.33 2.93 14.74
CA LEU A 335 6.61 3.35 14.20
C LEU A 335 7.76 2.59 14.85
N VAL A 336 7.81 2.56 16.18
CA VAL A 336 8.89 1.93 16.94
C VAL A 336 8.74 0.41 17.04
N GLY A 337 7.53 -0.13 16.86
CA GLY A 337 7.25 -1.57 16.93
C GLY A 337 7.10 -2.11 18.35
N TYR A 338 6.86 -1.22 19.33
CA TYR A 338 6.61 -1.53 20.74
C TYR A 338 5.26 -0.95 21.16
N GLU A 339 4.58 -1.60 22.08
CA GLU A 339 3.40 -1.05 22.76
C GLU A 339 3.86 0.00 23.76
N ILE A 340 3.36 1.23 23.65
CA ILE A 340 3.76 2.35 24.50
C ILE A 340 2.66 2.64 25.52
N ASP A 341 3.00 2.53 26.80
CA ASP A 341 2.17 2.91 27.92
C ASP A 341 2.67 4.24 28.50
N VAL A 342 1.74 5.17 28.73
CA VAL A 342 2.06 6.51 29.23
C VAL A 342 1.68 6.64 30.68
N PHE A 343 2.63 7.02 31.51
CA PHE A 343 2.48 7.26 32.94
C PHE A 343 2.78 8.73 33.27
N ARG A 344 2.14 9.24 34.31
CA ARG A 344 2.50 10.54 34.86
C ARG A 344 3.80 10.39 35.63
N ASP A 345 4.73 11.27 35.34
CA ASP A 345 5.92 11.43 36.14
C ASP A 345 5.54 12.29 37.38
N ILE A 346 5.45 11.63 38.49
CA ILE A 346 5.13 12.25 39.80
C ILE A 346 6.45 12.62 40.49
N GLU A 347 7.54 12.87 39.73
CA GLU A 347 8.75 13.45 40.34
C GLU A 347 8.45 14.89 40.76
N GLY A 348 8.04 15.03 42.02
CA GLY A 348 7.78 16.30 42.68
C GLY A 348 6.72 16.25 43.75
N GLU A 349 5.90 15.22 43.84
CA GLU A 349 5.26 14.81 45.06
C GLU A 349 6.03 13.58 45.56
N VAL A 350 7.19 13.81 46.21
CA VAL A 350 7.52 12.96 47.33
C VAL A 350 6.26 13.12 48.22
N GLU A 351 5.44 12.07 48.31
CA GLU A 351 4.69 11.90 49.56
C GLU A 351 5.77 11.85 50.63
N GLU A 352 6.16 13.03 51.13
CA GLU A 352 6.76 13.11 52.45
C GLU A 352 5.76 12.35 53.30
N GLU A 353 6.17 11.22 53.86
CA GLU A 353 5.32 10.43 54.70
C GLU A 353 4.74 11.37 55.73
N ASP A 354 3.42 11.51 55.74
CA ASP A 354 2.73 12.37 56.70
C ASP A 354 2.76 11.62 58.03
N VAL A 355 3.42 12.24 59.03
CA VAL A 355 3.72 11.60 60.29
C VAL A 355 2.52 11.82 61.25
N ASP A 356 2.05 10.74 61.91
CA ASP A 356 0.99 10.84 62.91
C ASP A 356 1.49 11.68 64.08
N LEU A 357 0.67 12.61 64.55
CA LEU A 357 1.03 13.50 65.70
C LEU A 357 1.47 12.71 66.90
N MET A 358 1.01 11.50 67.14
CA MET A 358 1.39 10.68 68.27
C MET A 358 2.83 10.21 68.27
N GLU A 359 3.52 10.28 67.10
CA GLU A 359 4.93 9.96 67.02
C GLU A 359 5.83 11.04 67.66
N PHE A 360 5.29 12.25 67.90
CA PHE A 360 5.99 13.36 68.53
C PHE A 360 5.80 13.43 70.05
N THR A 361 5.32 12.36 70.69
CA THR A 361 5.11 12.30 72.14
C THR A 361 6.41 12.43 72.95
N ASP A 362 7.57 12.22 72.30
CA ASP A 362 8.89 12.41 72.96
C ASP A 362 9.33 13.91 73.02
N GLU A 363 8.77 14.73 72.08
CA GLU A 363 9.13 16.16 71.96
C GLU A 363 8.00 17.12 72.31
N ILE A 364 6.74 16.67 72.23
CA ILE A 364 5.54 17.46 72.51
C ILE A 364 4.70 16.73 73.56
N GLU A 365 4.23 17.45 74.55
CA GLU A 365 3.39 16.87 75.60
C GLU A 365 2.09 16.28 75.03
N GLU A 366 1.77 15.05 75.41
CA GLU A 366 0.65 14.25 74.85
C GLU A 366 -0.68 15.01 74.89
N TRP A 367 -0.94 15.79 75.91
CA TRP A 367 -2.20 16.55 76.01
C TRP A 367 -2.34 17.62 74.90
N ILE A 368 -1.22 18.24 74.50
CA ILE A 368 -1.20 19.21 73.36
C ILE A 368 -1.53 18.53 72.08
N LEU A 369 -0.94 17.36 71.83
CA LEU A 369 -1.24 16.55 70.60
C LEU A 369 -2.72 16.10 70.52
N LEU A 370 -3.28 15.77 71.74
CA LEU A 370 -4.70 15.41 71.82
C LEU A 370 -5.65 16.60 71.54
N GLU A 371 -5.25 17.86 71.90
CA GLU A 371 -6.03 19.05 71.54
C GLU A 371 -6.09 19.26 70.04
N PHE A 372 -5.00 19.00 69.27
CA PHE A 372 -5.02 19.04 67.84
C PHE A 372 -5.90 17.90 67.22
N LYS A 373 -5.83 16.70 67.78
CA LYS A 373 -6.69 15.59 67.36
C LYS A 373 -8.18 15.84 67.60
N LYS A 374 -8.56 16.54 68.73
CA LYS A 374 -9.97 16.91 68.98
C LYS A 374 -10.57 17.79 67.88
N ILE A 375 -9.77 18.59 67.21
CA ILE A 375 -10.20 19.47 66.11
C ILE A 375 -10.03 18.82 64.76
N GLY A 376 -9.69 17.50 64.69
CA GLY A 376 -9.59 16.71 63.46
C GLY A 376 -8.25 16.81 62.74
N LEU A 377 -7.18 17.20 63.42
CA LEU A 377 -5.83 17.22 62.90
C LEU A 377 -5.05 16.05 63.49
N ASP A 378 -4.93 14.98 62.70
CA ASP A 378 -4.33 13.72 63.15
C ASP A 378 -2.84 13.60 62.76
N THR A 379 -2.36 14.45 61.80
CA THR A 379 -1.03 14.36 61.24
C THR A 379 -0.27 15.68 61.26
N ALA A 380 1.05 15.65 61.27
CA ALA A 380 1.93 16.80 61.31
C ALA A 380 1.65 17.78 60.16
N LYS A 381 1.47 17.30 58.94
CA LYS A 381 1.10 18.15 57.78
C LYS A 381 -0.26 18.80 57.92
N SER A 382 -1.23 18.11 58.51
CA SER A 382 -2.57 18.69 58.75
C SER A 382 -2.51 19.89 59.68
N VAL A 383 -1.61 19.88 60.65
CA VAL A 383 -1.35 21.03 61.56
C VAL A 383 -0.61 22.13 60.81
N LEU A 384 0.46 21.80 60.07
CA LEU A 384 1.26 22.79 59.36
C LEU A 384 0.49 23.46 58.16
N ALA A 385 -0.58 22.84 57.69
CA ALA A 385 -1.45 23.40 56.64
C ALA A 385 -2.36 24.55 57.15
N ILE A 386 -2.50 24.73 58.47
CA ILE A 386 -3.36 25.73 59.06
C ILE A 386 -2.50 26.88 59.60
N SER A 387 -2.99 28.11 59.44
CA SER A 387 -2.28 29.27 59.98
C SER A 387 -2.21 29.25 61.54
N LYS A 388 -1.10 29.75 62.14
CA LYS A 388 -0.90 29.82 63.60
C LYS A 388 -2.06 30.49 64.28
N GLU A 389 -2.58 31.57 63.69
CA GLU A 389 -3.72 32.34 64.25
C GLU A 389 -5.02 31.52 64.33
N ASP A 390 -5.26 30.66 63.26
CA ASP A 390 -6.42 29.76 63.23
C ASP A 390 -6.24 28.57 64.19
N LEU A 391 -5.02 28.06 64.39
CA LEU A 391 -4.74 27.02 65.36
C LEU A 391 -5.02 27.48 66.79
N VAL A 392 -4.50 28.65 67.20
CA VAL A 392 -4.79 29.27 68.50
C VAL A 392 -6.30 29.48 68.67
N ARG A 393 -7.01 29.88 67.64
CA ARG A 393 -8.45 30.13 67.68
C ARG A 393 -9.30 28.85 67.79
N ARG A 394 -8.82 27.74 67.31
CA ARG A 394 -9.54 26.46 67.29
C ARG A 394 -9.18 25.50 68.36
N THR A 395 -8.02 25.72 69.01
CA THR A 395 -7.55 25.03 70.24
C THR A 395 -7.65 25.92 71.43
N GLU A 396 -7.59 25.37 72.60
CA GLU A 396 -7.51 26.14 73.83
C GLU A 396 -6.04 26.42 74.26
N LEU A 397 -5.11 26.34 73.28
CA LEU A 397 -3.67 26.49 73.49
C LEU A 397 -3.23 27.97 73.42
N GLU A 398 -2.22 28.33 74.21
CA GLU A 398 -1.59 29.66 74.14
C GLU A 398 -0.75 29.80 72.86
N GLU A 399 -0.61 31.03 72.35
CA GLU A 399 0.09 31.33 71.08
C GLU A 399 1.55 30.84 71.09
N GLU A 400 2.26 30.99 72.24
CA GLU A 400 3.63 30.51 72.43
C GLU A 400 3.71 28.97 72.25
N THR A 401 2.76 28.21 72.77
CA THR A 401 2.70 26.76 72.69
C THR A 401 2.43 26.30 71.25
N VAL A 402 1.53 26.96 70.52
CA VAL A 402 1.27 26.68 69.14
C VAL A 402 2.48 26.94 68.22
N GLU A 403 3.20 28.05 68.58
CA GLU A 403 4.42 28.41 67.82
C GLU A 403 5.55 27.39 68.03
N GLU A 404 5.74 26.90 69.25
CA GLU A 404 6.71 25.83 69.55
C GLU A 404 6.38 24.52 68.87
N VAL A 405 5.12 24.11 68.90
CA VAL A 405 4.65 22.89 68.20
C VAL A 405 4.85 22.98 66.67
N VAL A 406 4.44 24.10 66.08
CA VAL A 406 4.63 24.31 64.64
C VAL A 406 6.11 24.26 64.25
N GLN A 407 7.01 24.76 65.06
CA GLN A 407 8.43 24.74 64.86
C GLN A 407 9.02 23.32 64.97
N ILE A 408 8.59 22.54 65.97
CA ILE A 408 8.99 21.11 66.08
C ILE A 408 8.52 20.33 64.92
N LEU A 409 7.26 20.44 64.54
CA LEU A 409 6.71 19.71 63.35
C LEU A 409 7.34 20.13 62.03
N SER A 410 7.74 21.41 61.87
CA SER A 410 8.43 21.89 60.65
C SER A 410 9.83 21.32 60.52
N ASN A 411 10.55 21.11 61.62
CA ASN A 411 11.92 20.56 61.61
C ASN A 411 11.97 19.10 61.09
N GLU A 412 10.86 18.35 61.20
CA GLU A 412 10.78 16.97 60.65
C GLU A 412 10.72 16.94 59.10
N PHE A 413 10.29 18.03 58.50
CA PHE A 413 10.15 18.16 57.05
C PHE A 413 11.22 19.07 56.40
N GLU A 414 12.20 19.57 57.15
CA GLU A 414 13.40 20.23 56.60
C GLU A 414 14.54 19.20 56.35
#